data_033f804233e6afc7cced7471d2eeec99
#
_entry.id   033f804233e6afc7cced7471d2eeec99
#
_cell.length_a   1.000
_cell.length_b   1.000
_cell.length_c   1.000
_cell.angle_alpha   90.00
_cell.angle_beta   90.00
_cell.angle_gamma   90.00
#
_symmetry.space_group_name_H-M   'P 1'
#
loop_
_entity.id
_entity.type
_entity.pdbx_description
1 polymer ?
#
loop_
_entity_poly.entity_id
_entity_poly.type
_entity_poly.pdbx_seq_one_letter_code
_entity_poly.pdbx_strand_id
1 'polypeptide(L)'
;GDTLTEDINSKLFDSTPGETQVVRFKRPVGDAEPYLNAGPGRIPSSHKRLLHYLKKFSVEVEVYVMNSESNLVQKDSSFNGEPMVYRRLDHNTRGWLAQMVHGHAKELLTKPEMNINQNELEDRIKELKSLMVSFGELDKDGKYQVTESTAGFEDGKTRAGYAVLPGVAAGIVADVLSFDNLLESKFWEGTKFYQPVDFLWQPTLFQPVGGMDQVQHAFAQQVASLGGNIHLNSPVKKIDWNETNKKFVVSIG
;
A
#
# COMPACT_ATOMS: atom_id res chain seq x y z
N GLY A 1 0.45 -20.05 -4.51
CA GLY A 1 0.08 -20.16 -3.11
C GLY A 1 -0.63 -21.47 -2.87
N ASP A 2 -0.53 -21.93 -1.64
CA ASP A 2 -1.16 -23.17 -1.22
C ASP A 2 -2.05 -22.90 0.00
N THR A 3 -3.15 -23.59 0.10
CA THR A 3 -3.95 -23.62 1.31
C THR A 3 -3.22 -24.50 2.33
N LEU A 4 -2.93 -23.95 3.50
CA LEU A 4 -2.17 -24.62 4.54
C LEU A 4 -3.07 -24.94 5.73
N THR A 5 -3.09 -26.19 6.15
CA THR A 5 -3.79 -26.66 7.35
C THR A 5 -2.82 -26.82 8.52
N GLU A 6 -3.35 -27.01 9.73
CA GLU A 6 -2.55 -27.22 10.94
C GLU A 6 -1.57 -28.41 10.81
N ASP A 7 -1.97 -29.43 10.05
CA ASP A 7 -1.20 -30.67 9.87
C ASP A 7 -0.16 -30.57 8.75
N ILE A 8 -0.19 -29.48 7.94
CA ILE A 8 0.73 -29.28 6.83
C ILE A 8 1.88 -28.39 7.27
N ASN A 9 3.08 -28.95 7.27
CA ASN A 9 4.32 -28.19 7.37
C ASN A 9 4.75 -27.77 5.97
N SER A 10 4.50 -26.52 5.62
CA SER A 10 4.99 -25.97 4.37
C SER A 10 6.45 -25.55 4.54
N LYS A 11 7.33 -26.09 3.69
CA LYS A 11 8.72 -25.63 3.58
C LYS A 11 8.76 -24.55 2.52
N LEU A 12 9.01 -23.32 2.93
CA LEU A 12 9.35 -22.23 2.02
C LEU A 12 10.86 -22.28 1.81
N PHE A 13 11.28 -22.44 0.56
CA PHE A 13 12.69 -22.32 0.19
C PHE A 13 12.97 -20.83 -0.02
N ASP A 14 13.88 -20.30 0.76
CA ASP A 14 14.41 -18.96 0.50
C ASP A 14 15.33 -19.02 -0.73
N SER A 15 15.60 -17.84 -1.31
CA SER A 15 16.56 -17.68 -2.40
C SER A 15 18.00 -18.03 -2.00
N THR A 16 18.27 -18.11 -0.71
CA THR A 16 19.58 -18.49 -0.15
C THR A 16 19.68 -20.03 -0.05
N PRO A 17 20.60 -20.66 -0.76
CA PRO A 17 20.74 -22.11 -0.71
C PRO A 17 20.97 -22.63 0.72
N GLY A 18 20.15 -23.59 1.12
CA GLY A 18 20.23 -24.23 2.43
C GLY A 18 19.36 -23.58 3.52
N GLU A 19 18.74 -22.46 3.27
CA GLU A 19 17.75 -21.90 4.17
C GLU A 19 16.38 -22.54 3.92
N THR A 20 15.73 -22.96 4.99
CA THR A 20 14.35 -23.46 4.94
C THR A 20 13.56 -22.83 6.07
N GLN A 21 12.40 -22.28 5.72
CA GLN A 21 11.45 -21.77 6.68
C GLN A 21 10.25 -22.71 6.79
N VAL A 22 9.86 -23.05 8.01
CA VAL A 22 8.67 -23.89 8.27
C VAL A 22 7.59 -22.98 8.84
N VAL A 23 6.49 -22.85 8.09
CA VAL A 23 5.31 -22.11 8.53
C VAL A 23 4.29 -23.10 9.09
N ARG A 24 3.81 -22.82 10.31
CA ARG A 24 2.77 -23.61 10.97
C ARG A 24 1.58 -22.70 11.27
N PHE A 25 0.40 -23.12 10.85
CA PHE A 25 -0.84 -22.41 11.14
C PHE A 25 -1.59 -23.11 12.26
N LYS A 26 -2.18 -22.32 13.16
CA LYS A 26 -3.23 -22.82 14.03
C LYS A 26 -4.48 -23.00 13.18
N ARG A 27 -5.17 -24.10 13.34
CA ARG A 27 -6.45 -24.33 12.69
C ARG A 27 -7.44 -23.25 13.13
N PRO A 28 -8.05 -22.50 12.21
CA PRO A 28 -9.05 -21.52 12.57
C PRO A 28 -10.28 -22.20 13.17
N VAL A 29 -11.01 -21.48 13.98
CA VAL A 29 -12.31 -21.93 14.47
C VAL A 29 -13.30 -21.75 13.29
N GLY A 30 -13.67 -22.87 12.64
CA GLY A 30 -14.54 -22.89 11.47
C GLY A 30 -13.90 -23.58 10.26
N ASP A 31 -14.59 -23.55 9.13
CA ASP A 31 -14.19 -24.28 7.91
C ASP A 31 -13.20 -23.52 7.02
N ALA A 32 -12.80 -22.30 7.40
CA ALA A 32 -11.87 -21.51 6.61
C ALA A 32 -10.42 -21.95 6.85
N GLU A 33 -9.79 -22.47 5.80
CA GLU A 33 -8.36 -22.77 5.82
C GLU A 33 -7.50 -21.52 5.58
N PRO A 34 -6.41 -21.34 6.35
CA PRO A 34 -5.50 -20.24 6.10
C PRO A 34 -4.84 -20.38 4.73
N TYR A 35 -4.76 -19.28 4.00
CA TYR A 35 -4.10 -19.21 2.70
C TYR A 35 -2.83 -18.38 2.79
N LEU A 36 -1.71 -18.95 2.36
CA LEU A 36 -0.44 -18.24 2.24
C LEU A 36 -0.02 -18.16 0.78
N ASN A 37 0.03 -16.97 0.24
CA ASN A 37 0.57 -16.72 -1.08
C ASN A 37 2.00 -16.16 -0.99
N ALA A 38 2.98 -16.95 -1.40
CA ALA A 38 4.38 -16.54 -1.44
C ALA A 38 4.75 -15.73 -2.70
N GLY A 39 3.78 -15.49 -3.58
CA GLY A 39 3.94 -14.80 -4.86
C GLY A 39 3.17 -13.49 -4.96
N PRO A 40 2.76 -13.09 -6.16
CA PRO A 40 2.01 -11.87 -6.39
C PRO A 40 0.65 -11.92 -5.69
N GLY A 41 0.31 -10.87 -4.95
CA GLY A 41 -0.93 -10.80 -4.17
C GLY A 41 -1.98 -9.85 -4.75
N ARG A 42 -1.66 -9.10 -5.82
CA ARG A 42 -2.54 -8.06 -6.34
C ARG A 42 -2.52 -7.98 -7.87
N ILE A 43 -3.62 -7.55 -8.43
CA ILE A 43 -3.81 -7.39 -9.88
C ILE A 43 -4.21 -5.94 -10.15
N PRO A 44 -3.31 -5.08 -10.65
CA PRO A 44 -3.66 -3.73 -11.06
C PRO A 44 -4.70 -3.72 -12.18
N SER A 45 -5.57 -2.71 -12.18
CA SER A 45 -6.59 -2.50 -13.24
C SER A 45 -5.99 -2.36 -14.65
N SER A 46 -4.71 -1.99 -14.73
CA SER A 46 -3.94 -1.93 -15.98
C SER A 46 -3.59 -3.32 -16.55
N HIS A 47 -3.65 -4.39 -15.78
CA HIS A 47 -3.38 -5.77 -16.22
C HIS A 47 -4.56 -6.35 -17.01
N LYS A 48 -4.99 -5.65 -18.05
CA LYS A 48 -6.17 -5.94 -18.86
C LYS A 48 -6.23 -7.38 -19.40
N ARG A 49 -5.07 -7.94 -19.78
CA ARG A 49 -5.00 -9.32 -20.32
C ARG A 49 -5.35 -10.34 -19.24
N LEU A 50 -4.78 -10.21 -18.05
CA LEU A 50 -5.07 -11.10 -16.93
C LEU A 50 -6.54 -10.99 -16.52
N LEU A 51 -7.03 -9.77 -16.30
CA LEU A 51 -8.43 -9.51 -15.96
C LEU A 51 -9.41 -10.04 -17.02
N HIS A 52 -9.02 -9.99 -18.31
CA HIS A 52 -9.81 -10.61 -19.38
C HIS A 52 -9.96 -12.12 -19.18
N TYR A 53 -8.87 -12.83 -18.87
CA TYR A 53 -8.93 -14.26 -18.65
C TYR A 53 -9.67 -14.63 -17.36
N LEU A 54 -9.50 -13.88 -16.28
CA LEU A 54 -10.26 -14.09 -15.06
C LEU A 54 -11.76 -14.01 -15.34
N LYS A 55 -12.20 -12.95 -16.05
CA LYS A 55 -13.60 -12.83 -16.49
C LYS A 55 -14.03 -13.98 -17.40
N LYS A 56 -13.19 -14.36 -18.38
CA LYS A 56 -13.49 -15.43 -19.33
C LYS A 56 -13.68 -16.78 -18.65
N PHE A 57 -12.94 -17.05 -17.58
CA PHE A 57 -12.98 -18.31 -16.84
C PHE A 57 -13.85 -18.24 -15.58
N SER A 58 -14.62 -17.15 -15.44
CA SER A 58 -15.53 -16.94 -14.31
C SER A 58 -14.83 -17.01 -12.94
N VAL A 59 -13.57 -16.54 -12.88
CA VAL A 59 -12.87 -16.36 -11.60
C VAL A 59 -13.40 -15.09 -10.96
N GLU A 60 -13.99 -15.22 -9.80
CA GLU A 60 -14.49 -14.10 -9.02
C GLU A 60 -13.31 -13.26 -8.49
N VAL A 61 -13.45 -11.95 -8.54
CA VAL A 61 -12.45 -11.01 -8.05
C VAL A 61 -13.07 -10.00 -7.10
N GLU A 62 -12.29 -9.58 -6.13
CA GLU A 62 -12.63 -8.53 -5.16
C GLU A 62 -11.60 -7.42 -5.18
N VAL A 63 -11.94 -6.27 -4.58
CA VAL A 63 -11.02 -5.15 -4.45
C VAL A 63 -9.93 -5.49 -3.44
N TYR A 64 -8.68 -5.38 -3.86
CA TYR A 64 -7.53 -5.51 -2.97
C TYR A 64 -7.23 -4.18 -2.29
N VAL A 65 -7.49 -4.09 -1.00
CA VAL A 65 -7.19 -2.90 -0.20
C VAL A 65 -5.73 -2.97 0.25
N MET A 66 -4.86 -2.32 -0.49
CA MET A 66 -3.44 -2.37 -0.21
C MET A 66 -2.97 -1.27 0.73
N ASN A 67 -3.38 -0.05 0.46
CA ASN A 67 -3.04 1.08 1.29
C ASN A 67 -4.29 1.55 2.02
N SER A 68 -4.25 1.41 3.33
CA SER A 68 -5.29 1.94 4.21
C SER A 68 -4.65 2.99 5.09
N GLU A 69 -5.25 4.16 5.12
CA GLU A 69 -4.86 5.20 6.07
C GLU A 69 -5.05 4.77 7.54
N SER A 70 -5.74 3.66 7.76
CA SER A 70 -5.95 3.03 9.07
C SER A 70 -4.87 1.99 9.42
N ASN A 71 -3.88 1.75 8.57
CA ASN A 71 -2.75 0.88 8.89
C ASN A 71 -2.02 1.39 10.14
N LEU A 72 -1.59 0.46 10.97
CA LEU A 72 -0.83 0.77 12.17
C LEU A 72 0.68 0.74 11.88
N VAL A 73 1.36 1.75 12.40
CA VAL A 73 2.82 1.85 12.43
C VAL A 73 3.26 1.84 13.87
N GLN A 74 4.21 0.99 14.23
CA GLN A 74 4.74 0.90 15.58
C GLN A 74 6.25 0.96 15.57
N LYS A 75 6.80 1.67 16.55
CA LYS A 75 8.21 1.69 16.89
C LYS A 75 8.37 1.88 18.39
N ASP A 76 9.08 0.98 19.02
CA ASP A 76 9.20 0.94 20.48
C ASP A 76 9.82 2.21 21.08
N SER A 77 10.68 2.91 20.32
CA SER A 77 11.37 4.12 20.77
C SER A 77 10.56 5.41 20.61
N SER A 78 9.37 5.37 19.99
CA SER A 78 8.56 6.56 19.76
C SER A 78 7.11 6.36 20.18
N PHE A 79 6.39 7.44 20.45
CA PHE A 79 5.00 7.43 20.91
C PHE A 79 4.75 6.48 22.10
N ASN A 80 5.73 6.37 23.01
CA ASN A 80 5.72 5.44 24.17
C ASN A 80 5.59 3.96 23.78
N GLY A 81 6.01 3.58 22.57
CA GLY A 81 5.87 2.22 22.04
C GLY A 81 4.45 1.87 21.57
N GLU A 82 3.51 2.82 21.60
CA GLU A 82 2.13 2.59 21.21
C GLU A 82 1.98 2.63 19.67
N PRO A 83 1.17 1.73 19.10
CA PRO A 83 0.86 1.76 17.68
C PRO A 83 0.16 3.06 17.26
N MET A 84 0.62 3.68 16.20
CA MET A 84 0.07 4.91 15.66
C MET A 84 -0.59 4.65 14.30
N VAL A 85 -1.79 5.19 14.11
CA VAL A 85 -2.48 5.13 12.82
C VAL A 85 -1.71 5.94 11.77
N TYR A 86 -1.39 5.33 10.61
CA TYR A 86 -0.60 5.94 9.54
C TYR A 86 -1.13 7.33 9.13
N ARG A 87 -2.44 7.49 9.01
CA ARG A 87 -3.06 8.76 8.67
C ARG A 87 -2.66 9.88 9.64
N ARG A 88 -2.57 9.58 10.95
CA ARG A 88 -2.13 10.58 11.92
C ARG A 88 -0.68 11.00 11.70
N LEU A 89 0.19 10.04 11.38
CA LEU A 89 1.60 10.32 11.07
C LEU A 89 1.72 11.19 9.83
N ASP A 90 1.05 10.83 8.75
CA ASP A 90 1.05 11.57 7.48
C ASP A 90 0.52 13.00 7.65
N HIS A 91 -0.66 13.15 8.22
CA HIS A 91 -1.31 14.45 8.35
C HIS A 91 -0.56 15.38 9.29
N ASN A 92 -0.07 14.87 10.44
CA ASN A 92 0.69 15.69 11.37
C ASN A 92 2.05 16.10 10.76
N THR A 93 2.71 15.23 10.03
CA THR A 93 3.94 15.59 9.30
C THR A 93 3.67 16.68 8.28
N ARG A 94 2.62 16.54 7.49
CA ARG A 94 2.21 17.52 6.49
C ARG A 94 1.88 18.86 7.12
N GLY A 95 1.13 18.86 8.22
CA GLY A 95 0.78 20.08 8.96
C GLY A 95 1.99 20.82 9.49
N TRP A 96 2.92 20.12 10.14
CA TRP A 96 4.14 20.76 10.66
C TRP A 96 5.04 21.29 9.56
N LEU A 97 5.23 20.55 8.46
CA LEU A 97 6.02 21.01 7.31
C LEU A 97 5.37 22.25 6.67
N ALA A 98 4.05 22.23 6.51
CA ALA A 98 3.32 23.39 6.00
C ALA A 98 3.48 24.63 6.88
N GLN A 99 3.38 24.48 8.20
CA GLN A 99 3.61 25.57 9.14
C GLN A 99 5.01 26.16 9.01
N MET A 100 6.03 25.33 8.93
CA MET A 100 7.42 25.79 8.76
C MET A 100 7.59 26.55 7.45
N VAL A 101 7.10 26.03 6.33
CA VAL A 101 7.17 26.71 5.02
C VAL A 101 6.35 28.01 5.03
N HIS A 102 5.15 28.01 5.61
CA HIS A 102 4.32 29.21 5.74
C HIS A 102 5.05 30.31 6.51
N GLY A 103 5.68 29.96 7.65
CA GLY A 103 6.42 30.91 8.48
C GLY A 103 7.65 31.50 7.80
N HIS A 104 8.31 30.73 6.94
CA HIS A 104 9.54 31.14 6.24
C HIS A 104 9.32 31.45 4.75
N ALA A 105 8.08 31.67 4.31
CA ALA A 105 7.74 31.83 2.89
C ALA A 105 8.56 32.91 2.21
N LYS A 106 8.76 34.07 2.85
CA LYS A 106 9.56 35.17 2.30
C LYS A 106 11.03 34.79 2.13
N GLU A 107 11.64 34.22 3.17
CA GLU A 107 13.02 33.75 3.15
C GLU A 107 13.27 32.70 2.05
N LEU A 108 12.36 31.76 1.93
CA LEU A 108 12.46 30.72 0.92
C LEU A 108 12.37 31.28 -0.50
N LEU A 109 11.39 32.15 -0.78
CA LEU A 109 11.16 32.68 -2.12
C LEU A 109 12.19 33.74 -2.57
N THR A 110 12.96 34.32 -1.64
CA THR A 110 14.06 35.23 -1.99
C THR A 110 15.34 34.49 -2.39
N LYS A 111 15.41 33.18 -2.24
CA LYS A 111 16.59 32.42 -2.64
C LYS A 111 16.74 32.39 -4.16
N PRO A 112 17.97 32.56 -4.71
CA PRO A 112 18.19 32.60 -6.15
C PRO A 112 17.69 31.40 -6.93
N GLU A 113 17.79 30.22 -6.36
CA GLU A 113 17.35 28.96 -6.96
C GLU A 113 15.83 28.89 -7.20
N MET A 114 15.05 29.70 -6.50
CA MET A 114 13.59 29.74 -6.68
C MET A 114 13.18 30.53 -7.93
N ASN A 115 14.08 31.32 -8.50
CA ASN A 115 13.89 32.07 -9.75
C ASN A 115 12.58 32.87 -9.79
N ILE A 116 12.21 33.53 -8.69
CA ILE A 116 11.00 34.33 -8.56
C ILE A 116 11.25 35.73 -9.11
N ASN A 117 10.31 36.24 -9.91
CA ASN A 117 10.32 37.62 -10.34
C ASN A 117 10.14 38.56 -9.12
N GLN A 118 11.14 39.39 -8.86
CA GLN A 118 11.15 40.28 -7.67
C GLN A 118 10.00 41.29 -7.65
N ASN A 119 9.47 41.69 -8.82
CA ASN A 119 8.30 42.58 -8.89
C ASN A 119 7.00 41.87 -8.45
N GLU A 120 7.00 40.56 -8.43
CA GLU A 120 5.85 39.71 -8.04
C GLU A 120 6.05 39.03 -6.67
N LEU A 121 7.18 39.28 -6.02
CA LEU A 121 7.57 38.54 -4.82
C LEU A 121 6.50 38.55 -3.72
N GLU A 122 5.91 39.71 -3.45
CA GLU A 122 4.88 39.81 -2.39
C GLU A 122 3.61 38.98 -2.72
N ASP A 123 3.23 38.93 -3.99
CA ASP A 123 2.09 38.14 -4.41
C ASP A 123 2.43 36.61 -4.33
N ARG A 124 3.64 36.23 -4.75
CA ARG A 124 4.11 34.82 -4.61
C ARG A 124 4.20 34.37 -3.15
N ILE A 125 4.57 35.29 -2.24
CA ILE A 125 4.55 34.96 -0.80
C ILE A 125 3.12 34.67 -0.33
N LYS A 126 2.13 35.46 -0.74
CA LYS A 126 0.72 35.23 -0.40
C LYS A 126 0.22 33.92 -0.98
N GLU A 127 0.56 33.63 -2.24
CA GLU A 127 0.19 32.38 -2.91
C GLU A 127 0.80 31.15 -2.20
N LEU A 128 2.09 31.20 -1.86
CA LEU A 128 2.75 30.12 -1.13
C LEU A 128 2.12 29.91 0.26
N LYS A 129 1.82 31.00 0.97
CA LYS A 129 1.13 30.91 2.26
C LYS A 129 -0.25 30.29 2.12
N SER A 130 -1.02 30.70 1.13
CA SER A 130 -2.34 30.12 0.83
C SER A 130 -2.25 28.62 0.49
N LEU A 131 -1.24 28.25 -0.33
CA LEU A 131 -0.96 26.84 -0.63
C LEU A 131 -0.67 26.04 0.65
N MET A 132 0.14 26.58 1.55
CA MET A 132 0.49 25.88 2.80
C MET A 132 -0.69 25.77 3.75
N VAL A 133 -1.56 26.79 3.82
CA VAL A 133 -2.81 26.70 4.57
C VAL A 133 -3.65 25.52 4.05
N SER A 134 -3.81 25.40 2.74
CA SER A 134 -4.55 24.29 2.13
C SER A 134 -3.84 22.94 2.30
N PHE A 135 -2.53 22.88 2.07
CA PHE A 135 -1.75 21.63 2.10
C PHE A 135 -1.67 21.04 3.51
N GLY A 136 -1.42 21.89 4.52
CA GLY A 136 -1.22 21.45 5.90
C GLY A 136 -2.43 21.65 6.79
N GLU A 137 -3.52 22.19 6.24
CA GLU A 137 -4.72 22.56 7.01
C GLU A 137 -4.42 23.44 8.21
N LEU A 138 -3.65 24.47 7.94
CA LEU A 138 -3.30 25.47 8.94
C LEU A 138 -4.51 26.35 9.27
N ASP A 139 -4.52 26.89 10.48
CA ASP A 139 -5.50 27.91 10.84
C ASP A 139 -5.23 29.24 10.10
N LYS A 140 -6.10 30.24 10.34
CA LYS A 140 -5.99 31.57 9.73
C LYS A 140 -4.67 32.28 10.03
N ASP A 141 -4.00 31.91 11.11
CA ASP A 141 -2.74 32.48 11.57
C ASP A 141 -1.52 31.68 11.05
N GLY A 142 -1.77 30.66 10.22
CA GLY A 142 -0.74 29.80 9.63
C GLY A 142 -0.17 28.77 10.60
N LYS A 143 -0.90 28.41 11.65
CA LYS A 143 -0.46 27.44 12.65
C LYS A 143 -1.16 26.11 12.46
N TYR A 144 -0.42 25.04 12.69
CA TYR A 144 -0.93 23.68 12.74
C TYR A 144 -1.32 23.34 14.19
N GLN A 145 -2.61 23.35 14.45
CA GLN A 145 -3.16 23.05 15.78
C GLN A 145 -4.60 22.55 15.67
N VAL A 146 -5.01 21.78 16.66
CA VAL A 146 -6.43 21.45 16.84
C VAL A 146 -7.16 22.68 17.35
N THR A 147 -8.29 23.03 16.76
CA THR A 147 -9.14 24.11 17.21
C THR A 147 -10.46 23.59 17.75
N GLU A 148 -11.04 24.26 18.73
CA GLU A 148 -12.31 23.88 19.37
C GLU A 148 -13.51 23.89 18.42
N SER A 149 -13.40 24.53 17.26
CA SER A 149 -14.43 24.60 16.22
C SER A 149 -14.56 23.31 15.38
N THR A 150 -14.15 22.20 15.92
CA THR A 150 -13.95 20.94 15.18
C THR A 150 -15.22 20.16 14.87
N ALA A 151 -16.39 20.73 15.06
CA ALA A 151 -17.66 20.04 14.76
C ALA A 151 -18.04 20.05 13.26
N GLY A 152 -17.28 20.73 12.40
CA GLY A 152 -17.59 20.84 10.97
C GLY A 152 -16.37 20.70 10.06
N PHE A 153 -16.61 20.11 8.92
CA PHE A 153 -15.65 20.01 7.81
C PHE A 153 -15.26 21.38 7.20
N GLU A 154 -15.93 22.45 7.63
CA GLU A 154 -15.81 23.77 7.00
C GLU A 154 -14.46 24.45 7.25
N ASP A 155 -13.75 24.09 8.33
CA ASP A 155 -12.49 24.75 8.67
C ASP A 155 -11.24 23.85 8.57
N GLY A 156 -11.35 22.66 8.03
CA GLY A 156 -10.22 21.79 7.70
C GLY A 156 -9.35 21.27 8.87
N LYS A 157 -9.67 21.67 10.08
CA LYS A 157 -8.75 21.66 11.22
C LYS A 157 -8.71 20.36 12.02
N THR A 158 -9.39 19.32 11.55
CA THR A 158 -9.50 18.03 12.25
C THR A 158 -8.55 16.96 11.71
N ARG A 159 -7.67 17.29 10.79
CA ARG A 159 -6.79 16.29 10.20
C ARG A 159 -5.60 15.91 11.06
N ALA A 160 -5.34 16.57 12.16
CA ALA A 160 -4.49 15.98 13.20
C ALA A 160 -4.91 14.54 13.54
N GLY A 161 -6.15 14.24 13.18
CA GLY A 161 -6.74 12.92 13.14
C GLY A 161 -7.63 12.63 14.33
N TYR A 162 -8.44 11.62 14.15
CA TYR A 162 -9.24 11.09 15.23
C TYR A 162 -8.44 10.06 16.01
N ALA A 163 -8.49 10.15 17.36
CA ALA A 163 -8.08 9.04 18.22
C ALA A 163 -9.07 7.88 18.09
N VAL A 164 -10.37 8.20 17.97
CA VAL A 164 -11.43 7.25 17.64
C VAL A 164 -12.17 7.77 16.42
N LEU A 165 -12.21 6.97 15.36
CA LEU A 165 -12.90 7.35 14.12
C LEU A 165 -14.39 7.55 14.36
N PRO A 166 -15.02 8.54 13.70
CA PRO A 166 -16.46 8.69 13.71
C PRO A 166 -17.11 7.47 13.00
N GLY A 167 -18.24 7.05 13.55
CA GLY A 167 -19.04 5.96 13.03
C GLY A 167 -20.50 6.26 13.39
N VAL A 168 -21.12 5.37 14.18
CA VAL A 168 -22.45 5.67 14.77
C VAL A 168 -22.36 6.85 15.74
N ALA A 169 -21.20 6.98 16.42
CA ALA A 169 -20.87 8.14 17.26
C ALA A 169 -19.95 9.11 16.53
N ALA A 170 -19.85 10.35 17.01
CA ALA A 170 -19.08 11.44 16.40
C ALA A 170 -17.56 11.22 16.35
N GLY A 171 -17.05 10.19 17.04
CA GLY A 171 -15.61 9.98 17.17
C GLY A 171 -14.98 10.88 18.23
N ILE A 172 -13.67 10.73 18.42
CA ILE A 172 -12.87 11.52 19.35
C ILE A 172 -11.68 12.10 18.59
N VAL A 173 -11.59 13.42 18.54
CA VAL A 173 -10.47 14.12 17.93
C VAL A 173 -9.25 14.01 18.84
N ALA A 174 -8.10 13.74 18.29
CA ALA A 174 -6.83 13.67 19.00
C ALA A 174 -6.08 15.00 18.89
N ASP A 175 -5.23 15.28 19.87
CA ASP A 175 -4.26 16.36 19.82
C ASP A 175 -3.25 16.14 18.68
N VAL A 176 -2.62 17.23 18.24
CA VAL A 176 -1.52 17.14 17.27
C VAL A 176 -0.35 16.37 17.86
N LEU A 177 0.26 15.53 17.04
CA LEU A 177 1.47 14.81 17.43
C LEU A 177 2.66 15.78 17.49
N SER A 178 3.52 15.60 18.49
CA SER A 178 4.77 16.34 18.56
C SER A 178 5.61 16.10 17.32
N PHE A 179 6.20 17.16 16.74
CA PHE A 179 7.08 17.03 15.60
C PHE A 179 8.36 16.25 15.92
N ASP A 180 8.85 16.39 17.14
CA ASP A 180 10.00 15.64 17.64
C ASP A 180 9.74 14.12 17.62
N ASN A 181 8.61 13.68 18.19
CA ASN A 181 8.19 12.28 18.15
C ASN A 181 7.99 11.75 16.72
N LEU A 182 7.49 12.59 15.81
CA LEU A 182 7.39 12.23 14.40
C LEU A 182 8.76 11.97 13.78
N LEU A 183 9.74 12.83 14.05
CA LEU A 183 11.12 12.66 13.57
C LEU A 183 11.78 11.42 14.19
N GLU A 184 11.60 11.20 15.48
CA GLU A 184 12.13 10.03 16.18
C GLU A 184 11.56 8.73 15.64
N SER A 185 10.29 8.73 15.25
CA SER A 185 9.62 7.53 14.71
C SER A 185 10.24 7.05 13.41
N LYS A 186 10.74 7.94 12.57
CA LYS A 186 11.25 7.65 11.22
C LYS A 186 10.29 6.79 10.38
N PHE A 187 8.99 6.96 10.58
CA PHE A 187 7.97 6.12 9.95
C PHE A 187 8.07 6.08 8.43
N TRP A 188 8.63 7.12 7.80
CA TRP A 188 8.86 7.20 6.35
C TRP A 188 9.91 6.21 5.81
N GLU A 189 10.71 5.57 6.67
CA GLU A 189 11.64 4.52 6.26
C GLU A 189 10.88 3.23 5.89
N GLY A 190 9.76 2.96 6.59
CA GLY A 190 8.89 1.80 6.34
C GLY A 190 7.69 2.08 5.44
N THR A 191 7.32 3.35 5.27
CA THR A 191 6.18 3.78 4.46
C THR A 191 6.60 4.85 3.47
N LYS A 192 5.94 4.91 2.31
CA LYS A 192 6.30 5.87 1.26
C LYS A 192 5.12 6.76 0.94
N PHE A 193 5.28 8.08 1.10
CA PHE A 193 4.23 9.07 0.81
C PHE A 193 3.66 8.98 -0.61
N TYR A 194 4.48 8.59 -1.59
CA TYR A 194 4.06 8.49 -3.00
C TYR A 194 3.53 7.10 -3.38
N GLN A 195 3.59 6.11 -2.49
CA GLN A 195 3.20 4.74 -2.78
C GLN A 195 1.78 4.60 -3.36
N PRO A 196 0.77 5.34 -2.88
CA PRO A 196 -0.58 5.27 -3.44
C PRO A 196 -0.71 5.74 -4.88
N VAL A 197 0.24 6.53 -5.38
CA VAL A 197 0.25 7.08 -6.74
C VAL A 197 1.27 6.41 -7.65
N ASP A 198 2.08 5.49 -7.14
CA ASP A 198 2.98 4.66 -7.94
C ASP A 198 2.16 3.78 -8.89
N PHE A 199 2.63 3.63 -10.13
CA PHE A 199 1.88 2.91 -11.16
C PHE A 199 1.67 1.41 -10.83
N LEU A 200 2.55 0.79 -10.06
CA LEU A 200 2.40 -0.60 -9.58
C LEU A 200 1.34 -0.75 -8.49
N TRP A 201 0.96 0.36 -7.87
CA TRP A 201 0.06 0.44 -6.75
C TRP A 201 -1.20 1.22 -7.08
N GLN A 202 -1.35 1.57 -8.37
CA GLN A 202 -2.49 2.35 -8.82
C GLN A 202 -3.82 1.71 -8.40
N PRO A 203 -4.72 2.47 -7.82
CA PRO A 203 -6.11 2.06 -7.69
C PRO A 203 -6.73 1.88 -9.10
N THR A 204 -7.53 0.91 -9.40
CA THR A 204 -8.02 -0.07 -8.46
C THR A 204 -7.18 -1.33 -8.57
N LEU A 205 -6.86 -1.92 -7.44
CA LEU A 205 -6.21 -3.22 -7.35
C LEU A 205 -7.27 -4.29 -7.07
N PHE A 206 -7.07 -5.47 -7.61
CA PHE A 206 -7.94 -6.63 -7.44
C PHE A 206 -7.16 -7.84 -6.93
N GLN A 207 -7.88 -8.77 -6.33
CA GLN A 207 -7.41 -10.11 -6.04
C GLN A 207 -8.52 -11.13 -6.35
N PRO A 208 -8.18 -12.36 -6.71
CA PRO A 208 -9.17 -13.42 -6.81
C PRO A 208 -9.72 -13.79 -5.44
N VAL A 209 -11.04 -13.99 -5.36
CA VAL A 209 -11.67 -14.56 -4.16
C VAL A 209 -11.13 -15.97 -3.94
N GLY A 210 -10.69 -16.27 -2.73
CA GLY A 210 -10.08 -17.56 -2.39
C GLY A 210 -8.58 -17.68 -2.67
N GLY A 211 -7.95 -16.60 -3.20
CA GLY A 211 -6.50 -16.51 -3.35
C GLY A 211 -6.01 -16.52 -4.80
N MET A 212 -4.73 -16.19 -4.98
CA MET A 212 -4.11 -16.03 -6.31
C MET A 212 -3.97 -17.35 -7.09
N ASP A 213 -3.99 -18.49 -6.42
CA ASP A 213 -3.95 -19.81 -7.05
C ASP A 213 -5.23 -20.14 -7.84
N GLN A 214 -6.34 -19.44 -7.57
CA GLN A 214 -7.56 -19.56 -8.37
C GLN A 214 -7.30 -19.26 -9.86
N VAL A 215 -6.31 -18.41 -10.15
CA VAL A 215 -5.87 -18.13 -11.52
C VAL A 215 -5.34 -19.41 -12.17
N GLN A 216 -4.39 -20.08 -11.51
CA GLN A 216 -3.77 -21.31 -12.03
C GLN A 216 -4.78 -22.44 -12.13
N HIS A 217 -5.64 -22.60 -11.12
CA HIS A 217 -6.71 -23.61 -11.14
C HIS A 217 -7.67 -23.40 -12.32
N ALA A 218 -8.08 -22.16 -12.58
CA ALA A 218 -8.95 -21.87 -13.72
C ALA A 218 -8.28 -22.19 -15.07
N PHE A 219 -7.02 -21.87 -15.26
CA PHE A 219 -6.28 -22.24 -16.46
C PHE A 219 -6.13 -23.77 -16.59
N ALA A 220 -5.81 -24.46 -15.49
CA ALA A 220 -5.70 -25.93 -15.50
C ALA A 220 -7.01 -26.61 -15.90
N GLN A 221 -8.13 -26.12 -15.37
CA GLN A 221 -9.46 -26.61 -15.75
C GLN A 221 -9.75 -26.40 -17.24
N GLN A 222 -9.36 -25.24 -17.79
CA GLN A 222 -9.53 -24.98 -19.22
C GLN A 222 -8.66 -25.89 -20.08
N VAL A 223 -7.41 -26.13 -19.69
CA VAL A 223 -6.54 -27.09 -20.39
C VAL A 223 -7.18 -28.49 -20.42
N ALA A 224 -7.67 -28.95 -19.28
CA ALA A 224 -8.33 -30.25 -19.17
C ALA A 224 -9.61 -30.32 -20.04
N SER A 225 -10.44 -29.26 -20.03
CA SER A 225 -11.67 -29.19 -20.84
C SER A 225 -11.43 -29.24 -22.33
N LEU A 226 -10.26 -28.80 -22.79
CA LEU A 226 -9.81 -28.83 -24.18
C LEU A 226 -9.07 -30.12 -24.54
N GLY A 227 -9.03 -31.10 -23.64
CA GLY A 227 -8.32 -32.37 -23.86
C GLY A 227 -6.81 -32.26 -23.71
N GLY A 228 -6.29 -31.18 -23.16
CA GLY A 228 -4.88 -31.02 -22.84
C GLY A 228 -4.46 -31.75 -21.58
N ASN A 229 -3.17 -32.10 -21.50
CA ASN A 229 -2.59 -32.74 -20.31
C ASN A 229 -1.60 -31.79 -19.63
N ILE A 230 -1.63 -31.79 -18.29
CA ILE A 230 -0.66 -31.07 -17.46
C ILE A 230 0.20 -32.12 -16.76
N HIS A 231 1.49 -32.10 -17.02
CA HIS A 231 2.46 -32.98 -16.39
C HIS A 231 3.12 -32.26 -15.22
N LEU A 232 2.72 -32.65 -14.00
CA LEU A 232 3.35 -32.16 -12.77
C LEU A 232 4.66 -32.95 -12.50
N ASN A 233 5.49 -32.40 -11.62
CA ASN A 233 6.80 -32.98 -11.25
C ASN A 233 7.72 -33.26 -12.44
N SER A 234 7.56 -32.48 -13.50
CA SER A 234 8.28 -32.65 -14.77
C SER A 234 9.06 -31.36 -15.10
N PRO A 235 10.13 -31.05 -14.35
CA PRO A 235 10.89 -29.83 -14.59
C PRO A 235 11.51 -29.84 -15.97
N VAL A 236 11.23 -28.81 -16.73
CA VAL A 236 11.81 -28.63 -18.08
C VAL A 236 13.28 -28.24 -17.93
N LYS A 237 14.20 -29.05 -18.47
CA LYS A 237 15.63 -28.78 -18.49
C LYS A 237 16.08 -28.10 -19.76
N LYS A 238 15.47 -28.42 -20.90
CA LYS A 238 15.86 -27.88 -22.20
C LYS A 238 14.71 -27.90 -23.17
N ILE A 239 14.67 -26.91 -24.06
CA ILE A 239 13.77 -26.89 -25.22
C ILE A 239 14.62 -26.68 -26.46
N ASP A 240 14.62 -27.66 -27.36
CA ASP A 240 15.33 -27.62 -28.63
C ASP A 240 14.35 -27.56 -29.79
N TRP A 241 14.75 -26.88 -30.85
CA TRP A 241 14.06 -26.96 -32.15
C TRP A 241 14.65 -28.07 -33.00
N ASN A 242 13.82 -28.98 -33.46
CA ASN A 242 14.24 -30.04 -34.38
C ASN A 242 13.92 -29.63 -35.84
N GLU A 243 14.94 -29.30 -36.59
CA GLU A 243 14.81 -28.82 -37.97
C GLU A 243 14.21 -29.86 -38.93
N THR A 244 14.46 -31.15 -38.68
CA THR A 244 14.00 -32.23 -39.53
C THR A 244 12.49 -32.41 -39.51
N ASN A 245 11.91 -32.44 -38.31
CA ASN A 245 10.47 -32.68 -38.17
C ASN A 245 9.67 -31.40 -37.82
N LYS A 246 10.35 -30.23 -37.79
CA LYS A 246 9.75 -28.92 -37.48
C LYS A 246 8.96 -28.90 -36.14
N LYS A 247 9.50 -29.53 -35.11
CA LYS A 247 8.89 -29.64 -33.79
C LYS A 247 9.85 -29.22 -32.69
N PHE A 248 9.30 -28.71 -31.63
CA PHE A 248 10.07 -28.55 -30.38
C PHE A 248 10.23 -29.89 -29.66
N VAL A 249 11.42 -30.14 -29.16
CA VAL A 249 11.75 -31.25 -28.28
C VAL A 249 11.95 -30.69 -26.88
N VAL A 250 11.15 -31.15 -25.93
CA VAL A 250 11.23 -30.71 -24.54
C VAL A 250 11.85 -31.84 -23.73
N SER A 251 12.99 -31.57 -23.12
CA SER A 251 13.68 -32.48 -22.21
C SER A 251 13.25 -32.18 -20.77
N ILE A 252 12.75 -33.17 -20.09
CA ILE A 252 12.35 -33.12 -18.67
C ILE A 252 13.30 -33.95 -17.82
N GLY A 253 13.46 -33.63 -16.54
CA GLY A 253 14.39 -34.30 -15.65
C GLY A 253 13.77 -34.87 -14.43
#